data_e04762cd1ba39b2d70c8177af7d316f1
#
_entry.id   e04762cd1ba39b2d70c8177af7d316f1
#
_cell.length_a   1.000
_cell.length_b   1.000
_cell.length_c   1.000
_cell.angle_alpha   90.00
_cell.angle_beta   90.00
_cell.angle_gamma   90.00
#
_symmetry.space_group_name_H-M   'P 1'
#
loop_
_entity.id
_entity.type
_entity.pdbx_description
1 polymer ?
#
loop_
_entity_poly.entity_id
_entity_poly.type
_entity_poly.pdbx_seq_one_letter_code
_entity_poly.pdbx_strand_id
1 'polypeptide(L)'
;IVFVGAALLFFCKKERLVHLGTVILGFGLLFYGMDVMGQGLKPLAEFPQFTALMLFVEDNIILGVGVGALLTAAIQSSSAFIGIMQELAYQGVMTYNQVVPMLFGSNIGTTVTALLAGLGTTLNAKRTSFINLMFNTIGTLIFLPLFVLGIFPVIVETVANFTPGGWELMNVKM
;
A
#
# COMPACT_ATOMS: atom_id res chain seq x y z
N ILE A 1 -13.31 8.64 17.08
CA ILE A 1 -13.73 7.35 16.50
C ILE A 1 -13.36 6.22 17.45
N VAL A 2 -12.09 6.05 17.88
CA VAL A 2 -11.61 4.97 18.78
C VAL A 2 -12.43 4.94 20.09
N PHE A 3 -12.60 6.10 20.74
CA PHE A 3 -13.36 6.19 21.98
C PHE A 3 -14.82 5.75 21.81
N VAL A 4 -15.47 6.13 20.73
CA VAL A 4 -16.87 5.75 20.44
C VAL A 4 -16.98 4.24 20.23
N GLY A 5 -16.06 3.64 19.45
CA GLY A 5 -16.01 2.20 19.23
C GLY A 5 -15.80 1.42 20.53
N ALA A 6 -14.87 1.86 21.37
CA ALA A 6 -14.60 1.27 22.68
C ALA A 6 -15.82 1.40 23.62
N ALA A 7 -16.45 2.57 23.67
CA ALA A 7 -17.64 2.78 24.48
C ALA A 7 -18.78 1.84 24.09
N LEU A 8 -19.03 1.65 22.80
CA LEU A 8 -20.05 0.70 22.31
C LEU A 8 -19.72 -0.74 22.71
N LEU A 9 -18.44 -1.14 22.67
CA LEU A 9 -18.00 -2.47 23.06
C LEU A 9 -18.20 -2.74 24.56
N PHE A 10 -17.85 -1.78 25.41
CA PHE A 10 -17.85 -1.98 26.85
C PHE A 10 -19.22 -1.74 27.51
N PHE A 11 -20.03 -0.82 26.97
CA PHE A 11 -21.27 -0.39 27.61
C PHE A 11 -22.53 -0.96 26.95
N CYS A 12 -22.47 -1.43 25.69
CA CYS A 12 -23.63 -1.99 25.02
C CYS A 12 -23.69 -3.51 25.17
N LYS A 13 -24.88 -4.01 25.57
CA LYS A 13 -25.16 -5.46 25.69
C LYS A 13 -25.85 -6.05 24.44
N LYS A 14 -26.32 -5.21 23.52
CA LYS A 14 -26.97 -5.65 22.28
C LYS A 14 -25.91 -6.10 21.28
N GLU A 15 -25.99 -7.33 20.82
CA GLU A 15 -25.03 -7.96 19.91
C GLU A 15 -24.73 -7.10 18.67
N ARG A 16 -25.76 -6.51 18.05
CA ARG A 16 -25.60 -5.61 16.89
C ARG A 16 -24.77 -4.37 17.19
N LEU A 17 -24.94 -3.78 18.39
CA LEU A 17 -24.17 -2.60 18.79
C LEU A 17 -22.73 -2.96 19.15
N VAL A 18 -22.50 -4.14 19.70
CA VAL A 18 -21.16 -4.66 19.95
C VAL A 18 -20.41 -4.88 18.65
N HIS A 19 -21.05 -5.51 17.64
CA HIS A 19 -20.44 -5.67 16.31
C HIS A 19 -20.16 -4.32 15.63
N LEU A 20 -21.09 -3.37 15.69
CA LEU A 20 -20.87 -2.03 15.18
C LEU A 20 -19.71 -1.33 15.92
N GLY A 21 -19.63 -1.47 17.24
CA GLY A 21 -18.53 -0.97 18.07
C GLY A 21 -17.19 -1.56 17.65
N THR A 22 -17.15 -2.86 17.35
CA THR A 22 -15.95 -3.55 16.87
C THR A 22 -15.46 -2.97 15.53
N VAL A 23 -16.39 -2.75 14.60
CA VAL A 23 -16.07 -2.15 13.29
C VAL A 23 -15.55 -0.72 13.45
N ILE A 24 -16.25 0.12 14.22
CA ILE A 24 -15.85 1.51 14.47
C ILE A 24 -14.50 1.58 15.19
N LEU A 25 -14.27 0.71 16.17
CA LEU A 25 -13.00 0.62 16.87
C LEU A 25 -11.87 0.20 15.94
N GLY A 26 -12.10 -0.84 15.10
CA GLY A 26 -11.12 -1.32 14.13
C GLY A 26 -10.70 -0.23 13.14
N PHE A 27 -11.68 0.51 12.58
CA PHE A 27 -11.39 1.67 11.74
C PHE A 27 -10.62 2.75 12.49
N GLY A 28 -11.04 3.06 13.72
CA GLY A 28 -10.37 4.06 14.54
C GLY A 28 -8.91 3.70 14.84
N LEU A 29 -8.65 2.44 15.18
CA LEU A 29 -7.30 1.93 15.43
C LEU A 29 -6.45 1.93 14.15
N LEU A 30 -7.05 1.64 12.99
CA LEU A 30 -6.34 1.70 11.71
C LEU A 30 -5.83 3.12 11.44
N PHE A 31 -6.68 4.13 11.51
CA PHE A 31 -6.27 5.52 11.28
C PHE A 31 -5.31 6.05 12.34
N TYR A 32 -5.52 5.67 13.60
CA TYR A 32 -4.58 6.00 14.67
C TYR A 32 -3.20 5.37 14.44
N GLY A 33 -3.17 4.11 14.00
CA GLY A 33 -1.93 3.42 13.64
C GLY A 33 -1.21 4.08 12.47
N MET A 34 -1.95 4.55 11.46
CA MET A 34 -1.38 5.32 10.35
C MET A 34 -0.75 6.63 10.82
N ASP A 35 -1.43 7.39 11.70
CA ASP A 35 -0.90 8.63 12.26
C ASP A 35 0.39 8.38 13.07
N VAL A 36 0.39 7.38 13.95
CA VAL A 36 1.59 7.00 14.71
C VAL A 36 2.73 6.56 13.80
N MET A 37 2.42 5.79 12.75
CA MET A 37 3.39 5.35 11.75
C MET A 37 3.97 6.55 11.00
N GLY A 38 3.12 7.52 10.61
CA GLY A 38 3.54 8.73 9.94
C GLY A 38 4.52 9.56 10.77
N GLN A 39 4.24 9.74 12.05
CA GLN A 39 5.16 10.43 12.96
C GLN A 39 6.50 9.73 13.06
N GLY A 40 6.52 8.39 13.09
CA GLY A 40 7.73 7.57 13.10
C GLY A 40 8.52 7.59 11.80
N LEU A 41 7.84 7.79 10.66
CA LEU A 41 8.46 7.79 9.33
C LEU A 41 8.99 9.18 8.89
N LYS A 42 8.48 10.25 9.51
CA LYS A 42 8.93 11.62 9.19
C LYS A 42 10.45 11.82 9.14
N PRO A 43 11.23 11.30 10.11
CA PRO A 43 12.69 11.45 10.09
C PRO A 43 13.34 10.79 8.86
N LEU A 44 12.69 9.84 8.18
CA LEU A 44 13.25 9.20 6.98
C LEU A 44 13.57 10.20 5.86
N ALA A 45 12.77 11.25 5.74
CA ALA A 45 13.00 12.32 4.77
C ALA A 45 14.33 13.06 5.00
N GLU A 46 14.83 13.05 6.23
CA GLU A 46 16.08 13.72 6.62
C GLU A 46 17.32 12.84 6.37
N PHE A 47 17.14 11.55 6.10
CA PHE A 47 18.25 10.63 5.82
C PHE A 47 18.71 10.75 4.36
N PRO A 48 19.97 11.18 4.10
CA PRO A 48 20.49 11.35 2.74
C PRO A 48 20.44 10.08 1.91
N GLN A 49 20.62 8.91 2.54
CA GLN A 49 20.57 7.61 1.87
C GLN A 49 19.17 7.29 1.38
N PHE A 50 18.12 7.63 2.16
CA PHE A 50 16.74 7.44 1.76
C PHE A 50 16.38 8.37 0.61
N THR A 51 16.72 9.65 0.70
CA THR A 51 16.49 10.63 -0.37
C THR A 51 17.21 10.23 -1.66
N ALA A 52 18.47 9.80 -1.58
CA ALA A 52 19.20 9.30 -2.73
C ALA A 52 18.53 8.07 -3.37
N LEU A 53 18.06 7.11 -2.56
CA LEU A 53 17.33 5.95 -3.06
C LEU A 53 16.02 6.36 -3.76
N MET A 54 15.30 7.32 -3.21
CA MET A 54 14.06 7.82 -3.80
C MET A 54 14.29 8.54 -5.14
N LEU A 55 15.37 9.29 -5.27
CA LEU A 55 15.79 9.89 -6.55
C LEU A 55 16.12 8.81 -7.58
N PHE A 56 16.85 7.78 -7.20
CA PHE A 56 17.12 6.65 -8.11
C PHE A 56 15.87 5.90 -8.53
N VAL A 57 14.88 5.75 -7.64
CA VAL A 57 13.58 5.15 -7.95
C VAL A 57 12.78 6.02 -8.92
N GLU A 58 12.86 7.34 -8.80
CA GLU A 58 12.20 8.29 -9.69
C GLU A 58 12.76 8.22 -11.12
N ASP A 59 14.07 8.13 -11.25
CA ASP A 59 14.76 8.02 -12.55
C ASP A 59 14.60 6.63 -13.17
N ASN A 60 14.36 5.60 -12.37
CA ASN A 60 14.30 4.22 -12.84
C ASN A 60 13.10 3.45 -12.26
N ILE A 61 12.02 3.45 -13.02
CA ILE A 61 10.75 2.79 -12.66
C ILE A 61 10.94 1.30 -12.34
N ILE A 62 11.82 0.60 -13.08
CA ILE A 62 12.10 -0.83 -12.85
C ILE A 62 12.75 -1.03 -11.47
N LEU A 63 13.62 -0.11 -11.07
CA LEU A 63 14.21 -0.12 -9.74
C LEU A 63 13.13 0.07 -8.67
N GLY A 64 12.18 0.97 -8.88
CA GLY A 64 11.03 1.17 -8.00
C GLY A 64 10.22 -0.11 -7.81
N VAL A 65 9.93 -0.82 -8.89
CA VAL A 65 9.27 -2.15 -8.85
C VAL A 65 10.13 -3.14 -8.06
N GLY A 66 11.43 -3.18 -8.29
CA GLY A 66 12.36 -4.07 -7.57
C GLY A 66 12.40 -3.80 -6.06
N VAL A 67 12.52 -2.53 -5.68
CA VAL A 67 12.53 -2.09 -4.26
C VAL A 67 11.21 -2.43 -3.59
N GLY A 68 10.07 -2.13 -4.22
CA GLY A 68 8.75 -2.46 -3.71
C GLY A 68 8.56 -3.97 -3.51
N ALA A 69 9.02 -4.79 -4.47
CA ALA A 69 8.97 -6.24 -4.38
C ALA A 69 9.82 -6.77 -3.21
N LEU A 70 11.06 -6.30 -3.06
CA LEU A 70 11.96 -6.72 -1.99
C LEU A 70 11.44 -6.31 -0.62
N LEU A 71 11.00 -5.07 -0.45
CA LEU A 71 10.47 -4.58 0.83
C LEU A 71 9.20 -5.34 1.24
N THR A 72 8.29 -5.59 0.29
CA THR A 72 7.06 -6.34 0.59
C THR A 72 7.37 -7.80 0.89
N ALA A 73 8.32 -8.42 0.19
CA ALA A 73 8.77 -9.78 0.50
C ALA A 73 9.39 -9.88 1.90
N ALA A 74 10.12 -8.84 2.34
CA ALA A 74 10.72 -8.78 3.68
C ALA A 74 9.67 -8.55 4.77
N ILE A 75 8.72 -7.60 4.55
CA ILE A 75 7.65 -7.28 5.49
C ILE A 75 6.59 -8.40 5.52
N GLN A 76 6.42 -9.13 4.42
CA GLN A 76 5.41 -10.17 4.21
C GLN A 76 3.96 -9.68 4.39
N SER A 77 3.72 -8.39 4.25
CA SER A 77 2.41 -7.76 4.33
C SER A 77 2.31 -6.62 3.33
N SER A 78 1.63 -6.85 2.23
CA SER A 78 1.38 -5.81 1.21
C SER A 78 0.49 -4.69 1.74
N SER A 79 -0.49 -4.99 2.59
CA SER A 79 -1.34 -3.97 3.20
C SER A 79 -0.56 -3.04 4.14
N ALA A 80 0.36 -3.58 4.93
CA ALA A 80 1.26 -2.76 5.74
C ALA A 80 2.18 -1.90 4.86
N PHE A 81 2.76 -2.49 3.81
CA PHE A 81 3.59 -1.75 2.86
C PHE A 81 2.81 -0.62 2.16
N ILE A 82 1.58 -0.89 1.68
CA ILE A 82 0.71 0.11 1.08
C ILE A 82 0.41 1.24 2.07
N GLY A 83 0.10 0.91 3.33
CA GLY A 83 -0.13 1.90 4.38
C GLY A 83 1.09 2.80 4.62
N ILE A 84 2.31 2.23 4.64
CA ILE A 84 3.56 2.99 4.73
C ILE A 84 3.72 3.93 3.53
N MET A 85 3.52 3.43 2.32
CA MET A 85 3.62 4.23 1.10
C MET A 85 2.61 5.37 1.06
N GLN A 86 1.36 5.10 1.44
CA GLN A 86 0.31 6.14 1.56
C GLN A 86 0.69 7.22 2.56
N GLU A 87 1.21 6.84 3.70
CA GLU A 87 1.59 7.79 4.75
C GLU A 87 2.79 8.66 4.33
N LEU A 88 3.82 8.06 3.71
CA LEU A 88 4.96 8.80 3.16
C LEU A 88 4.55 9.76 2.04
N ALA A 89 3.62 9.35 1.19
CA ALA A 89 3.06 10.22 0.15
C ALA A 89 2.22 11.36 0.77
N TYR A 90 1.38 11.06 1.75
CA TYR A 90 0.56 12.06 2.45
C TYR A 90 1.41 13.13 3.14
N GLN A 91 2.54 12.75 3.70
CA GLN A 91 3.48 13.68 4.32
C GLN A 91 4.36 14.43 3.32
N GLY A 92 4.25 14.14 2.02
CA GLY A 92 5.07 14.75 0.98
C GLY A 92 6.53 14.28 0.98
N VAL A 93 6.83 13.18 1.65
CA VAL A 93 8.17 12.55 1.69
C VAL A 93 8.46 11.81 0.39
N MET A 94 7.42 11.28 -0.26
CA MET A 94 7.52 10.58 -1.54
C MET A 94 6.53 11.16 -2.55
N THR A 95 6.95 11.17 -3.81
CA THR A 95 6.11 11.59 -4.94
C THR A 95 5.27 10.42 -5.48
N TYR A 96 4.23 10.75 -6.22
CA TYR A 96 3.41 9.77 -6.94
C TYR A 96 4.23 8.87 -7.85
N ASN A 97 5.22 9.44 -8.56
CA ASN A 97 6.08 8.72 -9.49
C ASN A 97 7.02 7.72 -8.79
N GLN A 98 7.32 7.94 -7.52
CA GLN A 98 8.12 7.01 -6.69
C GLN A 98 7.24 5.91 -6.10
N VAL A 99 6.05 6.27 -5.60
CA VAL A 99 5.16 5.34 -4.89
C VAL A 99 4.54 4.31 -5.83
N VAL A 100 4.01 4.72 -6.98
CA VAL A 100 3.26 3.81 -7.86
C VAL A 100 4.08 2.64 -8.39
N PRO A 101 5.32 2.82 -8.90
CA PRO A 101 6.17 1.68 -9.27
C PRO A 101 6.44 0.72 -8.11
N MET A 102 6.64 1.25 -6.89
CA MET A 102 6.85 0.43 -5.70
C MET A 102 5.59 -0.37 -5.33
N LEU A 103 4.38 0.17 -5.54
CA LEU A 103 3.12 -0.56 -5.35
C LEU A 103 2.97 -1.71 -6.36
N PHE A 104 3.36 -1.51 -7.62
CA PHE A 104 3.41 -2.60 -8.60
C PHE A 104 4.40 -3.69 -8.17
N GLY A 105 5.56 -3.30 -7.67
CA GLY A 105 6.53 -4.22 -7.09
C GLY A 105 5.97 -4.99 -5.88
N SER A 106 5.23 -4.32 -5.01
CA SER A 106 4.58 -4.92 -3.85
C SER A 106 3.65 -6.09 -4.24
N ASN A 107 2.92 -5.98 -5.34
CA ASN A 107 2.08 -7.07 -5.85
C ASN A 107 2.92 -8.32 -6.17
N ILE A 108 4.09 -8.15 -6.78
CA ILE A 108 5.02 -9.25 -7.03
C ILE A 108 5.60 -9.78 -5.72
N GLY A 109 6.05 -8.89 -4.82
CA GLY A 109 6.63 -9.24 -3.54
C GLY A 109 5.71 -10.08 -2.65
N THR A 110 4.40 -9.84 -2.69
CA THR A 110 3.39 -10.60 -1.96
C THR A 110 3.38 -12.09 -2.35
N THR A 111 3.79 -12.42 -3.57
CA THR A 111 3.78 -13.81 -4.05
C THR A 111 4.90 -14.66 -3.43
N VAL A 112 5.92 -14.03 -2.85
CA VAL A 112 7.04 -14.72 -2.21
C VAL A 112 6.56 -15.61 -1.06
N THR A 113 5.59 -15.15 -0.27
CA THR A 113 5.00 -15.95 0.81
C THR A 113 4.33 -17.21 0.29
N ALA A 114 3.57 -17.10 -0.82
CA ALA A 114 2.94 -18.26 -1.46
C ALA A 114 3.98 -19.22 -2.07
N LEU A 115 5.07 -18.69 -2.64
CA LEU A 115 6.17 -19.50 -3.16
C LEU A 115 6.87 -20.27 -2.03
N LEU A 116 7.18 -19.59 -0.92
CA LEU A 116 7.80 -20.20 0.25
C LEU A 116 6.89 -21.28 0.86
N ALA A 117 5.59 -21.00 1.00
CA ALA A 117 4.62 -21.98 1.46
C ALA A 117 4.47 -23.17 0.50
N GLY A 118 4.69 -22.98 -0.80
CA GLY A 118 4.68 -24.03 -1.82
C GLY A 118 5.90 -24.95 -1.78
N LEU A 119 7.02 -24.48 -1.20
CA LEU A 119 8.23 -25.31 -1.07
C LEU A 119 7.96 -26.49 -0.11
N GLY A 120 8.29 -27.69 -0.50
CA GLY A 120 8.06 -28.88 0.33
C GLY A 120 6.64 -29.44 0.32
N THR A 121 5.70 -28.83 -0.42
CA THR A 121 4.31 -29.26 -0.53
C THR A 121 4.02 -30.04 -1.84
N THR A 122 2.75 -30.35 -2.08
CA THR A 122 2.29 -31.10 -3.25
C THR A 122 2.54 -30.32 -4.56
N LEU A 123 2.60 -31.05 -5.67
CA LEU A 123 2.79 -30.47 -7.01
C LEU A 123 1.71 -29.41 -7.33
N ASN A 124 0.48 -29.65 -6.89
CA ASN A 124 -0.63 -28.72 -7.13
C ASN A 124 -0.45 -27.40 -6.35
N ALA A 125 0.04 -27.45 -5.11
CA ALA A 125 0.36 -26.25 -4.35
C ALA A 125 1.48 -25.43 -5.01
N LYS A 126 2.54 -26.08 -5.51
CA LYS A 126 3.61 -25.42 -6.26
C LYS A 126 3.09 -24.73 -7.53
N ARG A 127 2.22 -25.41 -8.28
CA ARG A 127 1.59 -24.83 -9.48
C ARG A 127 0.75 -23.62 -9.14
N THR A 128 -0.05 -23.67 -8.09
CA THR A 128 -0.86 -22.54 -7.63
C THR A 128 0.00 -21.33 -7.23
N SER A 129 1.08 -21.57 -6.47
CA SER A 129 2.02 -20.51 -6.09
C SER A 129 2.69 -19.87 -7.31
N PHE A 130 3.08 -20.68 -8.30
CA PHE A 130 3.67 -20.18 -9.54
C PHE A 130 2.67 -19.39 -10.40
N ILE A 131 1.42 -19.86 -10.50
CA ILE A 131 0.34 -19.13 -11.20
C ILE A 131 0.09 -17.78 -10.53
N ASN A 132 0.11 -17.72 -9.20
CA ASN A 132 -0.03 -16.47 -8.46
C ASN A 132 1.12 -15.48 -8.80
N LEU A 133 2.37 -15.95 -8.82
CA LEU A 133 3.50 -15.13 -9.24
C LEU A 133 3.32 -14.64 -10.69
N MET A 134 2.98 -15.53 -11.61
CA MET A 134 2.76 -15.18 -13.01
C MET A 134 1.65 -14.14 -13.18
N PHE A 135 0.54 -14.30 -12.47
CA PHE A 135 -0.58 -13.36 -12.51
C PHE A 135 -0.15 -11.95 -12.09
N ASN A 136 0.54 -11.82 -10.95
CA ASN A 136 1.01 -10.53 -10.45
C ASN A 136 2.08 -9.91 -11.35
N THR A 137 2.98 -10.73 -11.89
CA THR A 137 4.03 -10.27 -12.82
C THR A 137 3.42 -9.79 -14.15
N ILE A 138 2.49 -10.56 -14.73
CA ILE A 138 1.80 -10.17 -15.96
C ILE A 138 0.96 -8.92 -15.73
N GLY A 139 0.24 -8.83 -14.61
CA GLY A 139 -0.49 -7.62 -14.22
C GLY A 139 0.44 -6.41 -14.19
N THR A 140 1.58 -6.52 -13.52
CA THR A 140 2.59 -5.44 -13.48
C THR A 140 3.09 -5.08 -14.88
N LEU A 141 3.40 -6.06 -15.73
CA LEU A 141 3.86 -5.85 -17.10
C LEU A 141 2.82 -5.15 -17.99
N ILE A 142 1.54 -5.36 -17.74
CA ILE A 142 0.46 -4.69 -18.49
C ILE A 142 0.23 -3.27 -17.97
N PHE A 143 0.15 -3.10 -16.64
CA PHE A 143 -0.25 -1.82 -16.05
C PHE A 143 0.90 -0.83 -15.90
N LEU A 144 2.14 -1.29 -15.74
CA LEU A 144 3.30 -0.42 -15.64
C LEU A 144 3.51 0.46 -16.91
N PRO A 145 3.42 -0.06 -18.14
CA PRO A 145 3.45 0.78 -19.34
C PRO A 145 2.32 1.81 -19.40
N LEU A 146 1.11 1.47 -18.95
CA LEU A 146 -0.01 2.41 -18.86
C LEU A 146 0.26 3.56 -17.90
N PHE A 147 0.97 3.28 -16.81
CA PHE A 147 1.46 4.29 -15.87
C PHE A 147 2.49 5.20 -16.55
N VAL A 148 3.49 4.63 -17.23
CA VAL A 148 4.55 5.38 -17.96
C VAL A 148 3.96 6.28 -19.05
N LEU A 149 2.91 5.82 -19.73
CA LEU A 149 2.20 6.59 -20.75
C LEU A 149 1.31 7.72 -20.17
N GLY A 150 1.25 7.86 -18.85
CA GLY A 150 0.45 8.89 -18.19
C GLY A 150 -1.06 8.64 -18.20
N ILE A 151 -1.51 7.42 -18.56
CA ILE A 151 -2.94 7.07 -18.59
C ILE A 151 -3.51 6.98 -17.16
N PHE A 152 -2.73 6.51 -16.20
CA PHE A 152 -3.16 6.41 -14.81
C PHE A 152 -3.50 7.76 -14.16
N PRO A 153 -2.66 8.81 -14.24
CA PRO A 153 -3.01 10.13 -13.74
C PRO A 153 -4.32 10.64 -14.30
N VAL A 154 -4.54 10.49 -15.62
CA VAL A 154 -5.77 10.92 -16.28
C VAL A 154 -7.00 10.19 -15.74
N ILE A 155 -6.92 8.88 -15.50
CA ILE A 155 -8.00 8.10 -14.92
C ILE A 155 -8.28 8.59 -13.49
N VAL A 156 -7.23 8.76 -12.68
CA VAL A 156 -7.34 9.22 -11.29
C VAL A 156 -7.95 10.60 -11.21
N GLU A 157 -7.50 11.55 -12.04
CA GLU A 157 -8.07 12.89 -12.14
C GLU A 157 -9.54 12.86 -12.56
N THR A 158 -9.87 12.03 -13.55
CA THR A 158 -11.24 11.89 -14.04
C THR A 158 -12.16 11.38 -12.92
N VAL A 159 -11.73 10.35 -12.19
CA VAL A 159 -12.48 9.79 -11.05
C VAL A 159 -12.59 10.81 -9.90
N ALA A 160 -11.51 11.54 -9.61
CA ALA A 160 -11.51 12.57 -8.57
C ALA A 160 -12.48 13.72 -8.88
N ASN A 161 -12.61 14.09 -10.15
CA ASN A 161 -13.57 15.12 -10.58
C ASN A 161 -15.04 14.72 -10.36
N PHE A 162 -15.34 13.40 -10.31
CA PHE A 162 -16.69 12.90 -10.02
C PHE A 162 -16.98 12.79 -8.52
N THR A 163 -15.97 12.92 -7.64
CA THR A 163 -16.15 12.82 -6.19
C THR A 163 -16.19 14.22 -5.57
N PRO A 164 -17.27 14.60 -4.86
CA PRO A 164 -17.32 15.88 -4.15
C PRO A 164 -16.18 15.96 -3.13
N GLY A 165 -15.32 16.97 -3.25
CA GLY A 165 -14.12 17.13 -2.39
C GLY A 165 -12.89 16.30 -2.77
N GLY A 166 -12.90 15.60 -3.90
CA GLY A 166 -11.80 14.72 -4.34
C GLY A 166 -10.46 15.44 -4.53
N TRP A 167 -10.46 16.71 -4.88
CA TRP A 167 -9.25 17.51 -5.08
C TRP A 167 -8.53 17.88 -3.79
N GLU A 168 -9.26 18.09 -2.68
CA GLU A 168 -8.66 18.43 -1.39
C GLU A 168 -7.93 17.24 -0.76
N LEU A 169 -8.40 16.04 -1.08
CA LEU A 169 -7.77 14.78 -0.62
C LEU A 169 -6.55 14.38 -1.47
N MET A 170 -6.43 14.90 -2.69
CA MET A 170 -5.36 14.58 -3.63
C MET A 170 -4.28 15.67 -3.75
N ASN A 171 -4.13 16.57 -2.77
CA ASN A 171 -2.99 17.49 -2.66
C ASN A 171 -1.64 16.75 -2.41
N VAL A 172 -1.50 15.57 -2.96
CA VAL A 172 -0.20 14.98 -3.24
C VAL A 172 0.32 15.74 -4.44
N LYS A 173 1.29 16.61 -4.24
CA LYS A 173 1.97 17.33 -5.33
C LYS A 173 2.37 16.31 -6.38
N MET A 174 1.67 16.36 -7.53
CA MET A 174 2.18 15.74 -8.76
C MET A 174 3.46 16.43 -9.18
#